data_32c325a729dc9243fc6efca2b4765cdd
#
_entry.id   32c325a729dc9243fc6efca2b4765cdd
#
_cell.length_a   1.000
_cell.length_b   1.000
_cell.length_c   1.000
_cell.angle_alpha   90.00
_cell.angle_beta   90.00
_cell.angle_gamma   90.00
#
_symmetry.space_group_name_H-M   'P 1'
#
loop_
_entity.id
_entity.type
_entity.pdbx_description
1 polymer ?
#
loop_
_entity_poly.entity_id
_entity_poly.type
_entity_poly.pdbx_seq_one_letter_code
_entity_poly.pdbx_strand_id
1 'polypeptide(L)'
;AFVGRSNVGKSSLINSLLHRKKLAKVSKTPGKTRAVNFFTVRTSDPKLPLLSLVDLPGYGYAKVSKTMRAQWGPMIEQYLEQRQSLGAVILLIEARVWMPQDVVTVQWVQSLGCGMIIVLTKADKLRQSERASSLAAVRTACGLGPEVPIVLYSAETHEGRDALWGEIRTQFRT
;
A
#
# COMPACT_ATOMS: atom_id res chain seq x y z
N ALA A 1 -7.04 -1.79 -2.64
CA ALA A 1 -6.80 -2.05 -1.21
C ALA A 1 -5.37 -1.67 -0.84
N PHE A 2 -5.15 -1.15 0.36
CA PHE A 2 -3.83 -0.79 0.88
C PHE A 2 -3.31 -1.90 1.80
N VAL A 3 -2.13 -2.42 1.48
CA VAL A 3 -1.45 -3.49 2.21
C VAL A 3 -0.04 -3.02 2.59
N GLY A 4 0.45 -3.37 3.76
CA GLY A 4 1.81 -3.03 4.18
C GLY A 4 2.08 -3.38 5.63
N ARG A 5 3.35 -3.38 6.01
CA ARG A 5 3.76 -3.62 7.41
C ARG A 5 3.16 -2.59 8.36
N SER A 6 3.01 -2.98 9.62
CA SER A 6 2.75 -2.01 10.69
C SER A 6 3.84 -0.93 10.69
N ASN A 7 3.43 0.34 10.81
CA ASN A 7 4.30 1.53 10.82
C ASN A 7 5.04 1.84 9.50
N VAL A 8 4.69 1.18 8.40
CA VAL A 8 5.22 1.53 7.06
C VAL A 8 4.80 2.92 6.58
N GLY A 9 3.79 3.53 7.22
CA GLY A 9 3.24 4.83 6.85
C GLY A 9 1.90 4.77 6.12
N LYS A 10 1.19 3.62 6.17
CA LYS A 10 -0.06 3.39 5.43
C LYS A 10 -1.14 4.42 5.74
N SER A 11 -1.47 4.62 7.01
CA SER A 11 -2.49 5.62 7.42
C SER A 11 -2.07 7.06 7.10
N SER A 12 -0.77 7.38 7.19
CA SER A 12 -0.25 8.70 6.80
C SER A 12 -0.36 8.91 5.29
N LEU A 13 -0.08 7.88 4.50
CA LEU A 13 -0.23 7.92 3.04
C LEU A 13 -1.71 8.13 2.66
N ILE A 14 -2.63 7.37 3.25
CA ILE A 14 -4.07 7.50 2.96
C ILE A 14 -4.55 8.92 3.28
N ASN A 15 -4.18 9.46 4.44
CA ASN A 15 -4.53 10.84 4.82
C ASN A 15 -3.94 11.87 3.84
N SER A 16 -2.67 11.69 3.44
CA SER A 16 -1.99 12.54 2.47
C SER A 16 -2.64 12.45 1.09
N LEU A 17 -2.92 11.24 0.62
CA LEU A 17 -3.53 10.97 -0.67
C LEU A 17 -4.92 11.63 -0.81
N LEU A 18 -5.69 11.62 0.27
CA LEU A 18 -7.05 12.17 0.33
C LEU A 18 -7.11 13.64 0.81
N HIS A 19 -5.99 14.31 1.02
CA HIS A 19 -5.94 15.66 1.61
C HIS A 19 -6.73 15.80 2.93
N ARG A 20 -6.71 14.76 3.79
CA ARG A 20 -7.44 14.75 5.05
C ARG A 20 -6.49 14.51 6.23
N LYS A 21 -6.58 15.33 7.27
CA LYS A 21 -5.67 15.27 8.43
C LYS A 21 -6.05 14.21 9.43
N LYS A 22 -6.93 13.40 9.44
CA LYS A 22 -7.30 12.40 10.48
C LYS A 22 -8.33 11.37 9.99
N LEU A 23 -8.43 11.14 8.70
CA LEU A 23 -9.39 10.18 8.16
C LEU A 23 -9.00 8.77 8.57
N ALA A 24 -7.76 8.39 8.28
CA ALA A 24 -7.17 7.15 8.79
C ALA A 24 -6.42 7.44 10.09
N LYS A 25 -6.62 6.60 11.12
CA LYS A 25 -5.99 6.78 12.44
C LYS A 25 -4.50 6.48 12.37
N VAL A 26 -3.69 7.53 12.39
CA VAL A 26 -2.24 7.41 12.52
C VAL A 26 -1.87 7.10 13.96
N SER A 27 -1.03 6.11 14.20
CA SER A 27 -0.52 5.78 15.52
C SER A 27 0.92 5.30 15.46
N LYS A 28 1.73 5.77 16.39
CA LYS A 28 3.07 5.23 16.64
C LYS A 28 3.02 3.85 17.32
N THR A 29 1.89 3.51 17.94
CA THR A 29 1.70 2.19 18.56
C THR A 29 1.23 1.22 17.50
N PRO A 30 1.98 0.17 17.22
CA PRO A 30 1.64 -0.84 16.24
C PRO A 30 0.39 -1.64 16.63
N GLY A 31 -0.35 -2.18 15.63
CA GLY A 31 -1.54 -3.01 15.87
C GLY A 31 -2.84 -2.24 16.15
N LYS A 32 -2.91 -0.93 15.84
CA LYS A 32 -4.14 -0.15 16.03
C LYS A 32 -5.19 -0.33 14.95
N THR A 33 -4.82 -0.64 13.72
CA THR A 33 -5.78 -1.00 12.69
C THR A 33 -6.14 -2.47 12.88
N ARG A 34 -7.27 -2.72 13.54
CA ARG A 34 -7.76 -4.07 13.86
C ARG A 34 -8.94 -4.47 13.00
N ALA A 35 -9.37 -3.61 12.09
CA ALA A 35 -10.51 -3.82 11.21
C ALA A 35 -10.19 -3.33 9.80
N VAL A 36 -10.91 -3.83 8.83
CA VAL A 36 -10.90 -3.32 7.47
C VAL A 36 -11.66 -1.98 7.46
N ASN A 37 -11.01 -0.91 7.03
CA ASN A 37 -11.63 0.41 6.94
C ASN A 37 -11.88 0.77 5.47
N PHE A 38 -13.10 1.20 5.17
CA PHE A 38 -13.52 1.61 3.83
C PHE A 38 -13.63 3.13 3.76
N PHE A 39 -13.03 3.72 2.74
CA PHE A 39 -13.13 5.14 2.43
C PHE A 39 -13.71 5.32 1.04
N THR A 40 -14.93 5.82 0.95
CA THR A 40 -15.54 6.14 -0.34
C THR A 40 -15.05 7.50 -0.80
N VAL A 41 -14.49 7.55 -2.00
CA VAL A 41 -13.92 8.75 -2.61
C VAL A 41 -14.70 9.08 -3.87
N ARG A 42 -15.21 10.31 -3.94
CA ARG A 42 -15.72 10.89 -5.19
C ARG A 42 -14.55 11.54 -5.93
N THR A 43 -14.37 11.19 -7.17
CA THR A 43 -13.33 11.76 -8.02
C THR A 43 -13.93 12.70 -9.05
N SER A 44 -13.12 13.59 -9.60
CA SER A 44 -13.50 14.44 -10.74
C SER A 44 -13.36 13.74 -12.10
N ASP A 45 -12.88 12.50 -12.11
CA ASP A 45 -12.75 11.70 -13.33
C ASP A 45 -14.12 11.11 -13.71
N PRO A 46 -14.73 11.49 -14.84
CA PRO A 46 -16.03 10.97 -15.25
C PRO A 46 -16.05 9.45 -15.48
N LYS A 47 -14.88 8.85 -15.78
CA LYS A 47 -14.73 7.40 -15.98
C LYS A 47 -14.58 6.63 -14.68
N LEU A 48 -14.25 7.32 -13.60
CA LEU A 48 -14.09 6.73 -12.28
C LEU A 48 -14.72 7.66 -11.21
N PRO A 49 -16.03 7.90 -11.27
CA PRO A 49 -16.68 8.92 -10.42
C PRO A 49 -16.70 8.52 -8.94
N LEU A 50 -16.62 7.23 -8.64
CA LEU A 50 -16.66 6.69 -7.30
C LEU A 50 -15.61 5.57 -7.14
N LEU A 51 -14.83 5.65 -6.09
CA LEU A 51 -13.78 4.69 -5.76
C LEU A 51 -13.83 4.37 -4.27
N SER A 52 -13.68 3.10 -3.91
CA SER A 52 -13.46 2.69 -2.52
C SER A 52 -11.98 2.42 -2.27
N LEU A 53 -11.39 3.18 -1.36
CA LEU A 53 -10.06 2.89 -0.82
C LEU A 53 -10.23 2.06 0.45
N VAL A 54 -9.51 0.97 0.55
CA VAL A 54 -9.66 0.01 1.65
C VAL A 54 -8.35 -0.10 2.41
N ASP A 55 -8.38 0.24 3.69
CA ASP A 55 -7.23 0.13 4.60
C ASP A 55 -7.30 -1.20 5.34
N LEU A 56 -6.40 -2.12 4.97
CA LEU A 56 -6.29 -3.42 5.61
C LEU A 56 -5.35 -3.35 6.82
N PRO A 57 -5.52 -4.22 7.84
CA PRO A 57 -4.60 -4.30 8.96
C PRO A 57 -3.15 -4.50 8.52
N GLY A 58 -2.20 -3.83 9.18
CA GLY A 58 -0.78 -3.98 8.87
C GLY A 58 -0.24 -5.34 9.34
N TYR A 59 0.56 -6.00 8.51
CA TYR A 59 1.20 -7.27 8.83
C TYR A 59 2.53 -7.08 9.62
N GLY A 60 3.14 -8.18 10.07
CA GLY A 60 4.52 -8.20 10.60
C GLY A 60 4.70 -7.65 12.01
N TYR A 61 3.65 -7.53 12.80
CA TYR A 61 3.77 -7.01 14.16
C TYR A 61 4.05 -8.09 15.21
N ALA A 62 5.24 -8.02 15.85
CA ALA A 62 5.70 -8.99 16.83
C ALA A 62 4.89 -9.02 18.15
N LYS A 63 4.28 -7.88 18.52
CA LYS A 63 3.50 -7.75 19.78
C LYS A 63 2.01 -8.04 19.65
N VAL A 64 1.54 -8.43 18.47
CA VAL A 64 0.19 -8.96 18.30
C VAL A 64 0.20 -10.42 18.69
N SER A 65 -0.78 -10.87 19.49
CA SER A 65 -0.86 -12.27 19.91
C SER A 65 -0.85 -13.21 18.70
N LYS A 66 -0.30 -14.41 18.87
CA LYS A 66 -0.32 -15.45 17.82
C LYS A 66 -1.74 -15.67 17.27
N THR A 67 -2.75 -15.59 18.14
CA THR A 67 -4.18 -15.72 17.82
C THR A 67 -4.67 -14.62 16.87
N MET A 68 -4.29 -13.36 17.10
CA MET A 68 -4.69 -12.27 16.22
C MET A 68 -3.98 -12.33 14.85
N ARG A 69 -2.72 -12.81 14.81
CA ARG A 69 -2.05 -13.06 13.51
C ARG A 69 -2.74 -14.16 12.72
N ALA A 70 -3.14 -15.24 13.39
CA ALA A 70 -3.86 -16.34 12.76
C ALA A 70 -5.23 -15.92 12.20
N GLN A 71 -5.85 -14.88 12.77
CA GLN A 71 -7.13 -14.36 12.28
C GLN A 71 -6.99 -13.35 11.13
N TRP A 72 -5.93 -12.53 11.13
CA TRP A 72 -5.75 -11.48 10.13
C TRP A 72 -5.28 -11.98 8.76
N GLY A 73 -4.41 -12.99 8.75
CA GLY A 73 -3.97 -13.62 7.50
C GLY A 73 -5.15 -14.09 6.66
N PRO A 74 -5.97 -15.03 7.16
CA PRO A 74 -7.14 -15.53 6.45
C PRO A 74 -8.16 -14.44 6.08
N MET A 75 -8.36 -13.44 6.92
CA MET A 75 -9.29 -12.33 6.63
C MET A 75 -8.81 -11.49 5.45
N ILE A 76 -7.50 -11.17 5.40
CA ILE A 76 -6.91 -10.40 4.30
C ILE A 76 -6.91 -11.23 3.02
N GLU A 77 -6.53 -12.49 3.10
CA GLU A 77 -6.56 -13.46 1.99
C GLU A 77 -7.98 -13.54 1.41
N GLN A 78 -8.96 -13.85 2.23
CA GLN A 78 -10.36 -13.92 1.80
C GLN A 78 -10.84 -12.60 1.19
N TYR A 79 -10.46 -11.45 1.75
CA TYR A 79 -10.82 -10.15 1.21
C TYR A 79 -10.24 -9.94 -0.19
N LEU A 80 -8.98 -10.26 -0.39
CA LEU A 80 -8.29 -10.02 -1.66
C LEU A 80 -8.69 -11.03 -2.74
N GLU A 81 -8.91 -12.30 -2.37
CA GLU A 81 -9.27 -13.37 -3.31
C GLU A 81 -10.72 -13.32 -3.77
N GLN A 82 -11.63 -12.98 -2.88
CA GLN A 82 -13.07 -13.10 -3.16
C GLN A 82 -13.72 -11.81 -3.69
N ARG A 83 -13.00 -10.69 -3.69
CA ARG A 83 -13.60 -9.41 -4.04
C ARG A 83 -13.48 -9.11 -5.55
N GLN A 84 -14.54 -9.43 -6.30
CA GLN A 84 -14.62 -9.14 -7.75
C GLN A 84 -14.44 -7.66 -8.12
N SER A 85 -14.75 -6.73 -7.20
CA SER A 85 -14.57 -5.28 -7.40
C SER A 85 -13.19 -4.76 -6.99
N LEU A 86 -12.21 -5.64 -6.72
CA LEU A 86 -10.85 -5.24 -6.39
C LEU A 86 -10.11 -4.86 -7.67
N GLY A 87 -9.91 -3.57 -7.90
CA GLY A 87 -9.17 -3.08 -9.06
C GLY A 87 -7.66 -3.24 -8.91
N ALA A 88 -7.12 -2.95 -7.71
CA ALA A 88 -5.70 -3.11 -7.45
C ALA A 88 -5.37 -3.23 -5.96
N VAL A 89 -4.22 -3.84 -5.67
CA VAL A 89 -3.55 -3.81 -4.37
C VAL A 89 -2.43 -2.78 -4.41
N ILE A 90 -2.47 -1.81 -3.51
CA ILE A 90 -1.41 -0.83 -3.28
C ILE A 90 -0.57 -1.34 -2.12
N LEU A 91 0.61 -1.87 -2.42
CA LEU A 91 1.49 -2.49 -1.44
C LEU A 91 2.59 -1.51 -1.03
N LEU A 92 2.63 -1.20 0.26
CA LEU A 92 3.55 -0.23 0.84
C LEU A 92 4.78 -0.89 1.41
N ILE A 93 5.95 -0.39 1.00
CA ILE A 93 7.28 -0.78 1.49
C ILE A 93 8.00 0.48 1.94
N GLU A 94 8.71 0.44 3.05
CA GLU A 94 9.53 1.59 3.45
C GLU A 94 10.77 1.71 2.56
N ALA A 95 10.97 2.87 1.94
CA ALA A 95 11.99 3.08 0.90
C ALA A 95 13.44 2.80 1.37
N ARG A 96 13.75 3.01 2.66
CA ARG A 96 15.08 2.78 3.25
C ARG A 96 15.26 1.41 3.88
N VAL A 97 14.16 0.81 4.34
CA VAL A 97 14.22 -0.38 5.21
C VAL A 97 13.13 -1.36 4.78
N TRP A 98 13.36 -2.06 3.70
CA TRP A 98 12.51 -3.19 3.32
C TRP A 98 12.98 -4.48 3.98
N MET A 99 12.07 -5.41 4.22
CA MET A 99 12.27 -6.63 5.00
C MET A 99 11.93 -7.86 4.15
N PRO A 100 12.49 -9.05 4.45
CA PRO A 100 12.12 -10.29 3.75
C PRO A 100 10.60 -10.54 3.71
N GLN A 101 9.87 -10.13 4.74
CA GLN A 101 8.41 -10.22 4.77
C GLN A 101 7.72 -9.35 3.71
N ASP A 102 8.31 -8.22 3.33
CA ASP A 102 7.77 -7.38 2.25
C ASP A 102 7.87 -8.13 0.93
N VAL A 103 9.00 -8.80 0.68
CA VAL A 103 9.20 -9.64 -0.52
C VAL A 103 8.18 -10.77 -0.60
N VAL A 104 8.00 -11.51 0.50
CA VAL A 104 7.00 -12.59 0.58
C VAL A 104 5.59 -12.07 0.31
N THR A 105 5.25 -10.90 0.88
CA THR A 105 3.92 -10.29 0.66
C THR A 105 3.73 -9.86 -0.79
N VAL A 106 4.75 -9.29 -1.43
CA VAL A 106 4.71 -8.95 -2.86
C VAL A 106 4.46 -10.19 -3.70
N GLN A 107 5.22 -11.26 -3.50
CA GLN A 107 5.08 -12.52 -4.24
C GLN A 107 3.70 -13.13 -4.05
N TRP A 108 3.18 -13.10 -2.84
CA TRP A 108 1.82 -13.56 -2.56
C TRP A 108 0.77 -12.71 -3.31
N VAL A 109 0.85 -11.37 -3.26
CA VAL A 109 -0.09 -10.51 -4.00
C VAL A 109 0.01 -10.74 -5.51
N GLN A 110 1.23 -10.97 -6.05
CA GLN A 110 1.41 -11.34 -7.46
C GLN A 110 0.66 -12.63 -7.81
N SER A 111 0.67 -13.63 -6.92
CA SER A 111 -0.02 -14.92 -7.16
C SER A 111 -1.54 -14.78 -7.23
N LEU A 112 -2.12 -13.70 -6.70
CA LEU A 112 -3.56 -13.43 -6.79
C LEU A 112 -4.00 -12.95 -8.18
N GLY A 113 -3.07 -12.57 -9.06
CA GLY A 113 -3.36 -12.11 -10.42
C GLY A 113 -4.13 -10.80 -10.51
N CYS A 114 -4.26 -10.04 -9.41
CA CYS A 114 -4.89 -8.72 -9.42
C CYS A 114 -3.88 -7.61 -9.75
N GLY A 115 -4.38 -6.45 -10.17
CA GLY A 115 -3.55 -5.26 -10.36
C GLY A 115 -2.75 -4.91 -9.10
N MET A 116 -1.46 -4.58 -9.26
CA MET A 116 -0.58 -4.24 -8.14
C MET A 116 0.20 -2.96 -8.41
N ILE A 117 0.26 -2.10 -7.39
CA ILE A 117 1.08 -0.89 -7.38
C ILE A 117 1.97 -0.96 -6.14
N ILE A 118 3.29 -0.89 -6.32
CA ILE A 118 4.24 -0.78 -5.20
C ILE A 118 4.43 0.69 -4.85
N VAL A 119 4.36 1.02 -3.57
CA VAL A 119 4.63 2.37 -3.07
C VAL A 119 5.78 2.34 -2.07
N LEU A 120 6.89 2.97 -2.43
CA LEU A 120 8.02 3.17 -1.53
C LEU A 120 7.77 4.40 -0.66
N THR A 121 7.37 4.16 0.58
CA THR A 121 7.00 5.21 1.53
C THR A 121 8.22 5.87 2.18
N LYS A 122 8.00 7.04 2.79
CA LYS A 122 9.04 7.84 3.46
C LYS A 122 10.19 8.23 2.52
N ALA A 123 9.85 8.54 1.26
CA ALA A 123 10.81 8.95 0.23
C ALA A 123 11.60 10.21 0.62
N ASP A 124 11.05 11.06 1.49
CA ASP A 124 11.73 12.21 2.10
C ASP A 124 12.97 11.83 2.93
N LYS A 125 13.09 10.57 3.34
CA LYS A 125 14.25 10.03 4.07
C LYS A 125 15.38 9.57 3.15
N LEU A 126 15.14 9.46 1.83
CA LEU A 126 16.15 9.12 0.83
C LEU A 126 16.86 10.36 0.32
N ARG A 127 18.18 10.27 0.17
CA ARG A 127 18.93 11.26 -0.63
C ARG A 127 18.57 11.09 -2.10
N GLN A 128 18.71 12.15 -2.87
CA GLN A 128 18.41 12.11 -4.32
C GLN A 128 19.22 11.01 -5.05
N SER A 129 20.48 10.82 -4.67
CA SER A 129 21.36 9.77 -5.23
C SER A 129 20.94 8.34 -4.89
N GLU A 130 20.15 8.14 -3.83
CA GLU A 130 19.71 6.81 -3.36
C GLU A 130 18.39 6.36 -4.01
N ARG A 131 17.65 7.26 -4.64
CA ARG A 131 16.30 7.00 -5.13
C ARG A 131 16.26 5.94 -6.23
N ALA A 132 17.11 6.09 -7.24
CA ALA A 132 17.17 5.14 -8.35
C ALA A 132 17.61 3.74 -7.88
N SER A 133 18.61 3.67 -7.00
CA SER A 133 19.09 2.40 -6.44
C SER A 133 18.07 1.73 -5.54
N SER A 134 17.30 2.49 -4.75
CA SER A 134 16.21 1.95 -3.92
C SER A 134 15.10 1.33 -4.78
N LEU A 135 14.68 2.02 -5.86
CA LEU A 135 13.71 1.49 -6.81
C LEU A 135 14.20 0.18 -7.46
N ALA A 136 15.45 0.18 -7.96
CA ALA A 136 16.04 -1.00 -8.60
C ALA A 136 16.19 -2.17 -7.61
N ALA A 137 16.63 -1.91 -6.39
CA ALA A 137 16.80 -2.92 -5.35
C ALA A 137 15.48 -3.62 -5.01
N VAL A 138 14.39 -2.86 -4.81
CA VAL A 138 13.08 -3.44 -4.52
C VAL A 138 12.55 -4.22 -5.73
N ARG A 139 12.69 -3.69 -6.95
CA ARG A 139 12.27 -4.39 -8.16
C ARG A 139 12.97 -5.74 -8.30
N THR A 140 14.28 -5.76 -8.12
CA THR A 140 15.09 -6.99 -8.20
C THR A 140 14.74 -7.97 -7.08
N ALA A 141 14.70 -7.49 -5.83
CA ALA A 141 14.43 -8.35 -4.68
C ALA A 141 13.05 -9.00 -4.70
N CYS A 142 12.05 -8.29 -5.24
CA CYS A 142 10.69 -8.80 -5.36
C CYS A 142 10.41 -9.54 -6.69
N GLY A 143 11.37 -9.59 -7.62
CA GLY A 143 11.18 -10.21 -8.93
C GLY A 143 10.11 -9.51 -9.78
N LEU A 144 10.02 -8.17 -9.69
CA LEU A 144 8.99 -7.40 -10.38
C LEU A 144 9.40 -7.10 -11.82
N GLY A 145 8.51 -7.41 -12.76
CA GLY A 145 8.64 -7.00 -14.16
C GLY A 145 8.45 -5.48 -14.35
N PRO A 146 8.79 -4.95 -15.53
CA PRO A 146 8.69 -3.52 -15.84
C PRO A 146 7.24 -3.02 -15.82
N GLU A 147 6.26 -3.89 -16.02
CA GLU A 147 4.82 -3.60 -16.02
C GLU A 147 4.28 -3.24 -14.63
N VAL A 148 4.96 -3.65 -13.55
CA VAL A 148 4.53 -3.32 -12.19
C VAL A 148 5.03 -1.93 -11.81
N PRO A 149 4.11 -0.96 -11.62
CA PRO A 149 4.50 0.39 -11.24
C PRO A 149 5.06 0.43 -9.83
N ILE A 150 6.14 1.19 -9.64
CA ILE A 150 6.73 1.51 -8.34
C ILE A 150 6.76 3.02 -8.18
N VAL A 151 6.08 3.55 -7.17
CA VAL A 151 5.96 4.98 -6.90
C VAL A 151 6.73 5.33 -5.62
N LEU A 152 7.62 6.30 -5.69
CA LEU A 152 8.18 6.95 -4.49
C LEU A 152 7.14 7.89 -3.89
N TYR A 153 6.93 7.79 -2.58
CA TYR A 153 5.91 8.58 -1.89
C TYR A 153 6.40 9.12 -0.55
N SER A 154 6.14 10.40 -0.31
CA SER A 154 6.28 11.02 1.01
C SER A 154 4.94 11.59 1.48
N ALA A 155 4.45 11.13 2.62
CA ALA A 155 3.28 11.71 3.26
C ALA A 155 3.56 13.08 3.90
N GLU A 156 4.83 13.39 4.17
CA GLU A 156 5.26 14.68 4.75
C GLU A 156 5.30 15.78 3.69
N THR A 157 5.91 15.50 2.54
CA THR A 157 6.07 16.48 1.45
C THR A 157 4.99 16.38 0.39
N HIS A 158 4.16 15.34 0.44
CA HIS A 158 3.16 14.97 -0.56
C HIS A 158 3.75 14.59 -1.92
N GLU A 159 5.05 14.37 -2.01
CA GLU A 159 5.71 13.85 -3.21
C GLU A 159 5.10 12.49 -3.62
N GLY A 160 4.94 12.28 -4.93
CA GLY A 160 4.40 11.05 -5.49
C GLY A 160 2.87 10.93 -5.49
N ARG A 161 2.14 11.92 -4.93
CA ARG A 161 0.66 11.87 -4.87
C ARG A 161 0.02 11.77 -6.24
N ASP A 162 0.40 12.65 -7.15
CA ASP A 162 -0.19 12.68 -8.50
C ASP A 162 0.20 11.45 -9.30
N ALA A 163 1.44 10.97 -9.14
CA ALA A 163 1.90 9.73 -9.73
C ALA A 163 1.07 8.54 -9.24
N LEU A 164 0.86 8.41 -7.92
CA LEU A 164 0.04 7.33 -7.36
C LEU A 164 -1.42 7.40 -7.84
N TRP A 165 -2.01 8.60 -7.91
CA TRP A 165 -3.35 8.76 -8.49
C TRP A 165 -3.39 8.37 -9.97
N GLY A 166 -2.34 8.69 -10.73
CA GLY A 166 -2.18 8.28 -12.13
C GLY A 166 -2.22 6.75 -12.26
N GLU A 167 -1.41 6.05 -11.48
CA GLU A 167 -1.37 4.59 -11.48
C GLU A 167 -2.69 3.96 -11.03
N ILE A 168 -3.33 4.50 -9.99
CA ILE A 168 -4.66 4.02 -9.56
C ILE A 168 -5.66 4.13 -10.70
N ARG A 169 -5.73 5.28 -11.40
CA ARG A 169 -6.65 5.45 -12.54
C ARG A 169 -6.37 4.47 -13.67
N THR A 170 -5.12 4.16 -13.93
CA THR A 170 -4.72 3.22 -14.98
C THR A 170 -5.28 1.83 -14.71
N GLN A 171 -5.37 1.39 -13.47
CA GLN A 171 -5.93 0.09 -13.10
C GLN A 171 -7.44 -0.06 -13.37
N PHE A 172 -8.15 1.02 -13.64
CA PHE A 172 -9.60 1.01 -13.92
C PHE A 172 -9.94 1.43 -15.36
N ARG A 173 -8.93 1.56 -16.22
CA ARG A 173 -9.10 1.95 -17.63
C ARG A 173 -9.19 0.78 -18.62
N THR A 174 -9.23 -0.45 -18.11
CA THR A 174 -9.45 -1.65 -18.94
C THR A 174 -10.90 -1.82 -19.33
#